data_cdf58928f904d9b82892e40a9ff659f5
#
_entry.id   cdf58928f904d9b82892e40a9ff659f5
#
_cell.length_a   1.000
_cell.length_b   1.000
_cell.length_c   1.000
_cell.angle_alpha   90.00
_cell.angle_beta   90.00
_cell.angle_gamma   90.00
#
_symmetry.space_group_name_H-M   'P 1'
#
loop_
_entity.id
_entity.type
_entity.pdbx_description
1 polymer ?
#
loop_
_entity_poly.entity_id
_entity_poly.type
_entity_poly.pdbx_seq_one_letter_code
_entity_poly.pdbx_strand_id
1 'polypeptide(L)'
;MDQGLIGMEGCRYLVLDEADRMLDMGFEPQIRQIVECNRMPSKEERITAMFSATFPKEIQLLAQDFLKENYVFLAVGRVGSTSENIMQKIVWVEEDEKRSYLMDLLDATGDSSLTLVFVETKRGASDLAYYLNRQNYEVVTIHGDLKQFEREKHLDLFRTGTAPILVATAVAARGLDIPNVKHVINYDLPSDVDEYVHRIGRTGRVGNVGLATSFFNDKNRNIARELMDLIVEANQELPDWLEGMSGDMRSGGGYRGRGGRGNGQRFGGRDHRYQGGSGNGGGGNGGGGGFGGGGQRSGGGGGFQSGGGGGRQQQQQQRAQPQQDWWS
;
A
#
# COMPACT_ATOMS: atom_id res chain seq x y z
N MET A 1 -12.16 11.27 -27.49
CA MET A 1 -13.56 10.94 -27.45
C MET A 1 -14.38 12.22 -27.55
N ASP A 2 -14.37 13.09 -26.57
CA ASP A 2 -15.16 14.35 -26.59
C ASP A 2 -14.83 15.28 -27.78
N GLN A 3 -13.64 15.16 -28.35
CA GLN A 3 -13.22 15.89 -29.56
C GLN A 3 -13.54 15.16 -30.87
N GLY A 4 -14.21 13.99 -30.82
CA GLY A 4 -14.55 13.20 -32.00
C GLY A 4 -13.37 12.54 -32.72
N LEU A 5 -12.17 12.52 -32.13
CA LEU A 5 -10.96 12.00 -32.75
C LEU A 5 -10.85 10.47 -32.70
N ILE A 6 -11.51 9.84 -31.73
CA ILE A 6 -11.46 8.39 -31.49
C ILE A 6 -12.88 7.88 -31.32
N GLY A 7 -13.27 6.89 -32.15
CA GLY A 7 -14.50 6.11 -31.99
C GLY A 7 -14.20 4.76 -31.33
N MET A 8 -15.13 4.26 -30.52
CA MET A 8 -14.99 2.99 -29.80
C MET A 8 -15.85 1.86 -30.39
N GLU A 9 -16.59 2.13 -31.44
CA GLU A 9 -17.52 1.18 -32.10
C GLU A 9 -16.82 -0.10 -32.61
N GLY A 10 -15.54 0.03 -32.97
CA GLY A 10 -14.73 -1.10 -33.43
C GLY A 10 -13.92 -1.81 -32.34
N CYS A 11 -14.10 -1.44 -31.05
CA CYS A 11 -13.31 -1.98 -29.95
C CYS A 11 -13.75 -3.41 -29.63
N ARG A 12 -12.93 -4.40 -29.97
CA ARG A 12 -13.19 -5.82 -29.72
C ARG A 12 -12.60 -6.32 -28.39
N TYR A 13 -11.59 -5.65 -27.86
CA TYR A 13 -10.87 -6.02 -26.67
C TYR A 13 -10.81 -4.84 -25.72
N LEU A 14 -11.20 -5.06 -24.49
CA LEU A 14 -11.03 -4.12 -23.38
C LEU A 14 -10.15 -4.78 -22.31
N VAL A 15 -9.04 -4.13 -21.98
CA VAL A 15 -8.14 -4.61 -20.92
C VAL A 15 -8.08 -3.53 -19.86
N LEU A 16 -8.42 -3.90 -18.62
CA LEU A 16 -8.25 -3.08 -17.42
C LEU A 16 -7.07 -3.67 -16.64
N ASP A 17 -5.97 -2.95 -16.58
CA ASP A 17 -4.77 -3.34 -15.83
C ASP A 17 -4.64 -2.50 -14.56
N GLU A 18 -4.15 -3.09 -13.47
CA GLU A 18 -4.13 -2.48 -12.14
C GLU A 18 -5.52 -1.91 -11.74
N ALA A 19 -6.59 -2.70 -11.92
CA ALA A 19 -7.98 -2.24 -11.75
C ALA A 19 -8.28 -1.73 -10.34
N ASP A 20 -7.70 -2.35 -9.30
CA ASP A 20 -7.72 -1.87 -7.92
C ASP A 20 -7.20 -0.43 -7.81
N ARG A 21 -6.08 -0.15 -8.45
CA ARG A 21 -5.49 1.18 -8.41
C ARG A 21 -6.28 2.22 -9.18
N MET A 22 -7.00 1.82 -10.22
CA MET A 22 -7.91 2.71 -10.93
C MET A 22 -9.06 3.16 -10.02
N LEU A 23 -9.59 2.28 -9.17
CA LEU A 23 -10.62 2.62 -8.19
C LEU A 23 -10.08 3.53 -7.09
N ASP A 24 -8.93 3.21 -6.49
CA ASP A 24 -8.29 4.02 -5.43
C ASP A 24 -8.06 5.47 -5.89
N MET A 25 -7.77 5.66 -7.17
CA MET A 25 -7.56 6.97 -7.77
C MET A 25 -8.88 7.68 -8.16
N GLY A 26 -10.03 7.05 -7.95
CA GLY A 26 -11.33 7.59 -8.31
C GLY A 26 -11.58 7.66 -9.81
N PHE A 27 -10.96 6.81 -10.62
CA PHE A 27 -11.14 6.78 -12.07
C PHE A 27 -12.37 5.97 -12.51
N GLU A 28 -13.11 5.36 -11.62
CA GLU A 28 -14.30 4.61 -11.95
C GLU A 28 -15.30 5.40 -12.85
N PRO A 29 -15.64 6.68 -12.54
CA PRO A 29 -16.55 7.43 -13.40
C PRO A 29 -16.03 7.61 -14.83
N GLN A 30 -14.71 7.83 -14.99
CA GLN A 30 -14.10 8.00 -16.31
C GLN A 30 -14.07 6.67 -17.08
N ILE A 31 -13.78 5.55 -16.41
CA ILE A 31 -13.82 4.22 -17.01
C ILE A 31 -15.24 3.91 -17.48
N ARG A 32 -16.26 4.14 -16.64
CA ARG A 32 -17.67 3.96 -17.01
C ARG A 32 -18.06 4.84 -18.18
N GLN A 33 -17.67 6.10 -18.19
CA GLN A 33 -17.90 7.00 -19.31
C GLN A 33 -17.29 6.45 -20.63
N ILE A 34 -16.06 5.91 -20.58
CA ILE A 34 -15.42 5.34 -21.76
C ILE A 34 -16.15 4.10 -22.25
N VAL A 35 -16.53 3.21 -21.33
CA VAL A 35 -17.07 1.89 -21.66
C VAL A 35 -18.55 1.94 -22.03
N GLU A 36 -19.34 2.76 -21.30
CA GLU A 36 -20.80 2.76 -21.39
C GLU A 36 -21.34 3.87 -22.31
N CYS A 37 -20.67 5.03 -22.34
CA CYS A 37 -21.19 6.21 -23.03
C CYS A 37 -20.64 6.43 -24.44
N ASN A 38 -19.55 5.76 -24.85
CA ASN A 38 -18.84 6.04 -26.10
C ASN A 38 -19.07 5.00 -27.20
N ARG A 39 -20.25 4.39 -27.27
CA ARG A 39 -20.64 3.40 -28.28
C ARG A 39 -19.68 2.20 -28.37
N MET A 40 -18.97 1.87 -27.30
CA MET A 40 -18.21 0.65 -27.23
C MET A 40 -19.15 -0.56 -27.32
N PRO A 41 -18.81 -1.62 -28.06
CA PRO A 41 -19.62 -2.85 -28.07
C PRO A 41 -19.94 -3.34 -26.66
N SER A 42 -21.08 -3.98 -26.50
CA SER A 42 -21.54 -4.51 -25.22
C SER A 42 -20.54 -5.52 -24.64
N LYS A 43 -20.63 -5.82 -23.33
CA LYS A 43 -19.75 -6.83 -22.71
C LYS A 43 -19.94 -8.22 -23.31
N GLU A 44 -21.07 -8.50 -23.96
CA GLU A 44 -21.33 -9.78 -24.62
C GLU A 44 -20.65 -9.86 -26.00
N GLU A 45 -20.44 -8.72 -26.68
CA GLU A 45 -19.87 -8.66 -28.01
C GLU A 45 -18.33 -8.51 -27.98
N ARG A 46 -17.79 -7.87 -26.94
CA ARG A 46 -16.34 -7.69 -26.79
C ARG A 46 -15.72 -8.75 -25.89
N ILE A 47 -14.42 -8.87 -25.93
CA ILE A 47 -13.62 -9.61 -24.97
C ILE A 47 -13.08 -8.61 -23.95
N THR A 48 -13.41 -8.82 -22.68
CA THR A 48 -12.90 -7.97 -21.58
C THR A 48 -11.99 -8.80 -20.69
N ALA A 49 -10.80 -8.29 -20.40
CA ALA A 49 -9.86 -8.84 -19.42
C ALA A 49 -9.59 -7.80 -18.33
N MET A 50 -9.58 -8.25 -17.08
CA MET A 50 -9.28 -7.41 -15.93
C MET A 50 -8.12 -8.03 -15.16
N PHE A 51 -7.11 -7.23 -14.86
CA PHE A 51 -5.96 -7.60 -14.04
C PHE A 51 -5.93 -6.72 -12.79
N SER A 52 -5.69 -7.35 -11.64
CA SER A 52 -5.66 -6.66 -10.35
C SER A 52 -4.80 -7.44 -9.37
N ALA A 53 -4.03 -6.75 -8.53
CA ALA A 53 -3.25 -7.38 -7.47
C ALA A 53 -4.12 -7.72 -6.25
N THR A 54 -5.17 -6.94 -5.99
CA THR A 54 -6.13 -7.14 -4.92
C THR A 54 -7.53 -7.37 -5.48
N PHE A 55 -8.44 -7.94 -4.67
CA PHE A 55 -9.80 -8.25 -5.13
C PHE A 55 -10.84 -7.85 -4.07
N PRO A 56 -10.88 -6.56 -3.64
CA PRO A 56 -11.87 -6.04 -2.72
C PRO A 56 -13.27 -6.02 -3.36
N LYS A 57 -14.28 -5.68 -2.56
CA LYS A 57 -15.68 -5.73 -2.98
C LYS A 57 -15.96 -4.82 -4.19
N GLU A 58 -15.33 -3.69 -4.22
CA GLU A 58 -15.45 -2.69 -5.28
C GLU A 58 -14.94 -3.25 -6.63
N ILE A 59 -13.83 -3.98 -6.62
CA ILE A 59 -13.31 -4.67 -7.81
C ILE A 59 -14.22 -5.81 -8.25
N GLN A 60 -14.83 -6.53 -7.30
CA GLN A 60 -15.82 -7.58 -7.62
C GLN A 60 -17.03 -7.00 -8.34
N LEU A 61 -17.53 -5.85 -7.89
CA LEU A 61 -18.64 -5.13 -8.56
C LEU A 61 -18.24 -4.67 -9.96
N LEU A 62 -17.05 -4.07 -10.10
CA LEU A 62 -16.53 -3.63 -11.39
C LEU A 62 -16.39 -4.81 -12.37
N ALA A 63 -15.94 -5.96 -11.87
CA ALA A 63 -15.85 -7.19 -12.65
C ALA A 63 -17.23 -7.67 -13.14
N GLN A 64 -18.24 -7.65 -12.28
CA GLN A 64 -19.62 -8.01 -12.65
C GLN A 64 -20.22 -7.08 -13.72
N ASP A 65 -19.88 -5.80 -13.66
CA ASP A 65 -20.38 -4.82 -14.63
C ASP A 65 -19.72 -4.96 -16.01
N PHE A 66 -18.42 -5.21 -16.05
CA PHE A 66 -17.65 -5.13 -17.30
C PHE A 66 -17.30 -6.47 -17.92
N LEU A 67 -17.26 -7.56 -17.16
CA LEU A 67 -17.03 -8.93 -17.66
C LEU A 67 -18.35 -9.61 -18.00
N LYS A 68 -18.26 -10.65 -18.83
CA LYS A 68 -19.38 -11.55 -19.14
C LYS A 68 -19.78 -12.32 -17.87
N GLU A 69 -21.03 -12.76 -17.78
CA GLU A 69 -21.51 -13.53 -16.61
C GLU A 69 -20.68 -14.81 -16.34
N ASN A 70 -20.20 -15.44 -17.42
CA ASN A 70 -19.41 -16.66 -17.36
C ASN A 70 -17.90 -16.42 -17.48
N TYR A 71 -17.39 -15.27 -17.00
CA TYR A 71 -15.96 -15.00 -17.01
C TYR A 71 -15.14 -16.03 -16.24
N VAL A 72 -13.92 -16.23 -16.63
CA VAL A 72 -12.95 -17.08 -15.94
C VAL A 72 -12.21 -16.24 -14.90
N PHE A 73 -12.26 -16.66 -13.64
CA PHE A 73 -11.43 -16.07 -12.58
C PHE A 73 -10.18 -16.93 -12.39
N LEU A 74 -9.02 -16.32 -12.59
CA LEU A 74 -7.73 -16.95 -12.41
C LEU A 74 -6.94 -16.22 -11.32
N ALA A 75 -6.61 -16.93 -10.24
CA ALA A 75 -5.72 -16.43 -9.20
C ALA A 75 -4.33 -17.09 -9.34
N VAL A 76 -3.29 -16.27 -9.43
CA VAL A 76 -1.90 -16.71 -9.44
C VAL A 76 -1.29 -16.39 -8.08
N GLY A 77 -1.03 -17.41 -7.28
CA GLY A 77 -0.66 -17.23 -5.88
C GLY A 77 -1.85 -16.78 -5.02
N ARG A 78 -1.56 -16.14 -3.91
CA ARG A 78 -2.56 -15.57 -3.01
C ARG A 78 -2.81 -14.10 -3.39
N VAL A 79 -4.06 -13.72 -3.52
CA VAL A 79 -4.44 -12.32 -3.80
C VAL A 79 -3.98 -11.42 -2.66
N GLY A 80 -3.30 -10.32 -2.99
CA GLY A 80 -2.75 -9.38 -2.01
C GLY A 80 -1.42 -9.81 -1.37
N SER A 81 -0.82 -10.96 -1.80
CA SER A 81 0.48 -11.38 -1.30
C SER A 81 1.64 -10.73 -2.04
N THR A 82 2.81 -10.74 -1.41
CA THR A 82 4.06 -10.30 -2.03
C THR A 82 4.75 -11.45 -2.74
N SER A 83 5.58 -11.13 -3.74
CA SER A 83 6.40 -12.13 -4.42
C SER A 83 7.51 -12.66 -3.51
N GLU A 84 7.73 -13.98 -3.51
CA GLU A 84 8.84 -14.63 -2.80
C GLU A 84 10.22 -14.17 -3.27
N ASN A 85 10.29 -13.59 -4.48
CA ASN A 85 11.53 -13.04 -5.04
C ASN A 85 11.91 -11.68 -4.45
N ILE A 86 11.11 -11.10 -3.55
CA ILE A 86 11.38 -9.81 -2.93
C ILE A 86 11.78 -10.02 -1.47
N MET A 87 13.05 -9.76 -1.16
CA MET A 87 13.53 -9.71 0.21
C MET A 87 13.04 -8.41 0.86
N GLN A 88 12.24 -8.53 1.91
CA GLN A 88 11.63 -7.39 2.59
C GLN A 88 12.35 -7.11 3.90
N LYS A 89 12.75 -5.84 4.13
CA LYS A 89 13.36 -5.38 5.36
C LYS A 89 12.60 -4.18 5.91
N ILE A 90 12.13 -4.29 7.15
CA ILE A 90 11.50 -3.18 7.86
C ILE A 90 12.49 -2.70 8.91
N VAL A 91 12.86 -1.43 8.86
CA VAL A 91 13.84 -0.84 9.76
C VAL A 91 13.21 0.32 10.52
N TRP A 92 13.48 0.40 11.82
CA TRP A 92 13.08 1.56 12.61
C TRP A 92 14.01 2.73 12.31
N VAL A 93 13.46 3.83 11.84
CA VAL A 93 14.22 5.04 11.51
C VAL A 93 13.43 6.27 11.94
N GLU A 94 14.01 7.06 12.83
CA GLU A 94 13.41 8.33 13.23
C GLU A 94 13.38 9.33 12.05
N GLU A 95 12.46 10.26 12.10
CA GLU A 95 12.20 11.15 10.96
C GLU A 95 13.41 12.01 10.56
N ASP A 96 14.18 12.46 11.55
CA ASP A 96 15.38 13.26 11.38
C ASP A 96 16.59 12.43 10.92
N GLU A 97 16.58 11.13 11.14
CA GLU A 97 17.64 10.19 10.75
C GLU A 97 17.44 9.60 9.34
N LYS A 98 16.24 9.72 8.76
CA LYS A 98 15.92 9.10 7.45
C LYS A 98 16.91 9.46 6.34
N ARG A 99 17.39 10.71 6.30
CA ARG A 99 18.32 11.14 5.24
C ARG A 99 19.69 10.49 5.37
N SER A 100 20.25 10.43 6.57
CA SER A 100 21.54 9.78 6.80
C SER A 100 21.44 8.28 6.55
N TYR A 101 20.39 7.64 7.05
CA TYR A 101 20.17 6.21 6.82
C TYR A 101 19.97 5.88 5.34
N LEU A 102 19.28 6.74 4.59
CA LEU A 102 19.13 6.58 3.14
C LEU A 102 20.51 6.63 2.43
N MET A 103 21.37 7.58 2.78
CA MET A 103 22.71 7.67 2.19
C MET A 103 23.54 6.42 2.49
N ASP A 104 23.52 5.93 3.73
CA ASP A 104 24.20 4.68 4.10
C ASP A 104 23.71 3.48 3.26
N LEU A 105 22.40 3.39 2.98
CA LEU A 105 21.83 2.35 2.11
C LEU A 105 22.27 2.51 0.66
N LEU A 106 22.31 3.75 0.15
CA LEU A 106 22.72 4.02 -1.24
C LEU A 106 24.18 3.69 -1.44
N ASP A 107 25.03 4.06 -0.50
CA ASP A 107 26.46 3.74 -0.52
C ASP A 107 26.71 2.23 -0.48
N ALA A 108 25.92 1.50 0.35
CA ALA A 108 26.00 0.04 0.42
C ALA A 108 25.50 -0.65 -0.85
N THR A 109 24.56 -0.04 -1.59
CA THR A 109 23.98 -0.64 -2.80
C THR A 109 24.91 -0.51 -4.01
N GLY A 110 25.76 0.51 -4.04
CA GLY A 110 26.72 0.80 -5.12
C GLY A 110 26.08 1.45 -6.37
N ASP A 111 26.89 2.13 -7.15
CA ASP A 111 26.48 3.00 -8.27
C ASP A 111 25.82 2.27 -9.46
N SER A 112 25.98 0.94 -9.56
CA SER A 112 25.50 0.17 -10.72
C SER A 112 24.08 -0.36 -10.57
N SER A 113 23.43 -0.16 -9.42
CA SER A 113 22.14 -0.75 -9.10
C SER A 113 21.02 0.28 -9.13
N LEU A 114 20.00 0.04 -9.96
CA LEU A 114 18.83 0.92 -10.01
C LEU A 114 18.05 0.85 -8.69
N THR A 115 17.93 2.01 -8.01
CA THR A 115 17.22 2.18 -6.75
C THR A 115 16.04 3.12 -6.91
N LEU A 116 14.85 2.64 -6.53
CA LEU A 116 13.62 3.43 -6.54
C LEU A 116 13.23 3.81 -5.12
N VAL A 117 13.17 5.11 -4.83
CA VAL A 117 12.85 5.66 -3.51
C VAL A 117 11.45 6.27 -3.52
N PHE A 118 10.56 5.72 -2.70
CA PHE A 118 9.21 6.23 -2.55
C PHE A 118 9.09 7.24 -1.41
N VAL A 119 8.50 8.38 -1.73
CA VAL A 119 8.14 9.42 -0.76
C VAL A 119 6.65 9.74 -0.86
N GLU A 120 6.08 10.28 0.22
CA GLU A 120 4.65 10.55 0.30
C GLU A 120 4.23 11.73 -0.58
N THR A 121 5.00 12.82 -0.60
CA THR A 121 4.59 14.08 -1.22
C THR A 121 5.46 14.47 -2.41
N LYS A 122 4.85 15.19 -3.37
CA LYS A 122 5.55 15.75 -4.54
C LYS A 122 6.69 16.69 -4.13
N ARG A 123 6.45 17.53 -3.12
CA ARG A 123 7.46 18.42 -2.58
C ARG A 123 8.58 17.64 -1.91
N GLY A 124 8.24 16.62 -1.11
CA GLY A 124 9.23 15.72 -0.51
C GLY A 124 10.12 15.05 -1.56
N ALA A 125 9.54 14.65 -2.71
CA ALA A 125 10.31 14.08 -3.82
C ALA A 125 11.34 15.07 -4.37
N SER A 126 10.93 16.31 -4.65
CA SER A 126 11.85 17.34 -5.14
C SER A 126 12.91 17.72 -4.11
N ASP A 127 12.53 17.88 -2.84
CA ASP A 127 13.44 18.28 -1.76
C ASP A 127 14.47 17.17 -1.48
N LEU A 128 14.06 15.92 -1.49
CA LEU A 128 14.97 14.78 -1.28
C LEU A 128 15.94 14.61 -2.47
N ALA A 129 15.43 14.68 -3.70
CA ALA A 129 16.28 14.60 -4.88
C ALA A 129 17.30 15.76 -4.92
N TYR A 130 16.86 16.99 -4.60
CA TYR A 130 17.77 18.13 -4.49
C TYR A 130 18.84 17.92 -3.42
N TYR A 131 18.44 17.39 -2.24
CA TYR A 131 19.39 17.08 -1.16
C TYR A 131 20.42 16.05 -1.59
N LEU A 132 20.00 14.93 -2.20
CA LEU A 132 20.91 13.88 -2.67
C LEU A 132 21.84 14.36 -3.77
N ASN A 133 21.36 15.16 -4.73
CA ASN A 133 22.22 15.77 -5.75
C ASN A 133 23.32 16.64 -5.14
N ARG A 134 23.04 17.34 -4.05
CA ARG A 134 24.05 18.13 -3.32
C ARG A 134 25.09 17.27 -2.59
N GLN A 135 24.77 16.03 -2.35
CA GLN A 135 25.69 15.02 -1.79
C GLN A 135 26.42 14.22 -2.88
N ASN A 136 26.36 14.68 -4.13
CA ASN A 136 26.98 14.09 -5.32
C ASN A 136 26.38 12.75 -5.78
N TYR A 137 25.14 12.43 -5.38
CA TYR A 137 24.42 11.30 -5.98
C TYR A 137 23.78 11.73 -7.31
N GLU A 138 23.87 10.87 -8.33
CA GLU A 138 23.15 11.04 -9.58
C GLU A 138 21.69 10.58 -9.39
N VAL A 139 20.78 11.55 -9.18
CA VAL A 139 19.39 11.29 -8.83
C VAL A 139 18.44 12.11 -9.70
N VAL A 140 17.36 11.48 -10.11
CA VAL A 140 16.21 12.12 -10.77
C VAL A 140 14.95 11.92 -9.97
N THR A 141 13.92 12.72 -10.22
CA THR A 141 12.64 12.63 -9.52
C THR A 141 11.48 12.51 -10.48
N ILE A 142 10.40 11.86 -10.04
CA ILE A 142 9.14 11.77 -10.79
C ILE A 142 7.94 12.00 -9.88
N HIS A 143 7.14 13.03 -10.20
CA HIS A 143 5.91 13.37 -9.49
C HIS A 143 4.93 14.13 -10.40
N GLY A 144 3.70 14.30 -9.95
CA GLY A 144 2.62 14.81 -10.78
C GLY A 144 2.76 16.27 -11.23
N ASP A 145 3.67 17.06 -10.64
CA ASP A 145 3.87 18.46 -11.04
C ASP A 145 4.89 18.61 -12.17
N LEU A 146 5.62 17.54 -12.53
CA LEU A 146 6.51 17.54 -13.67
C LEU A 146 5.72 17.43 -14.98
N LYS A 147 6.18 18.16 -16.00
CA LYS A 147 5.65 18.03 -17.36
C LYS A 147 5.95 16.65 -17.92
N GLN A 148 5.11 16.18 -18.85
CA GLN A 148 5.26 14.84 -19.43
C GLN A 148 6.66 14.62 -20.04
N PHE A 149 7.18 15.60 -20.76
CA PHE A 149 8.53 15.55 -21.35
C PHE A 149 9.62 15.39 -20.28
N GLU A 150 9.51 16.07 -19.13
CA GLU A 150 10.47 15.95 -18.03
C GLU A 150 10.40 14.56 -17.39
N ARG A 151 9.18 14.03 -17.23
CA ARG A 151 8.97 12.67 -16.71
C ARG A 151 9.61 11.61 -17.61
N GLU A 152 9.41 11.72 -18.92
CA GLU A 152 10.00 10.81 -19.91
C GLU A 152 11.53 10.89 -19.90
N LYS A 153 12.10 12.11 -19.87
CA LYS A 153 13.54 12.32 -19.77
C LYS A 153 14.13 11.72 -18.48
N HIS A 154 13.49 11.94 -17.34
CA HIS A 154 13.97 11.42 -16.05
C HIS A 154 13.90 9.88 -16.02
N LEU A 155 12.84 9.29 -16.58
CA LEU A 155 12.74 7.84 -16.73
C LEU A 155 13.84 7.26 -17.60
N ASP A 156 14.18 7.93 -18.67
CA ASP A 156 15.21 7.50 -19.60
C ASP A 156 16.60 7.54 -18.95
N LEU A 157 16.91 8.61 -18.21
CA LEU A 157 18.13 8.71 -17.40
C LEU A 157 18.23 7.61 -16.35
N PHE A 158 17.10 7.27 -15.70
CA PHE A 158 17.05 6.20 -14.73
C PHE A 158 17.21 4.82 -15.38
N ARG A 159 16.47 4.52 -16.46
CA ARG A 159 16.56 3.24 -17.18
C ARG A 159 17.94 2.94 -17.74
N THR A 160 18.63 3.97 -18.22
CA THR A 160 20.00 3.85 -18.75
C THR A 160 21.06 3.75 -17.66
N GLY A 161 20.69 3.95 -16.38
CA GLY A 161 21.63 3.98 -15.25
C GLY A 161 22.47 5.26 -15.18
N THR A 162 22.20 6.27 -16.04
CA THR A 162 22.87 7.58 -15.96
C THR A 162 22.53 8.28 -14.65
N ALA A 163 21.30 8.10 -14.15
CA ALA A 163 20.90 8.49 -12.81
C ALA A 163 20.31 7.25 -12.12
N PRO A 164 21.11 6.45 -11.39
CA PRO A 164 20.70 5.18 -10.86
C PRO A 164 19.68 5.28 -9.70
N ILE A 165 19.40 6.49 -9.23
CA ILE A 165 18.45 6.74 -8.16
C ILE A 165 17.24 7.52 -8.70
N LEU A 166 16.04 6.96 -8.52
CA LEU A 166 14.77 7.63 -8.84
C LEU A 166 13.97 7.87 -7.56
N VAL A 167 13.70 9.14 -7.24
CA VAL A 167 12.79 9.52 -6.16
C VAL A 167 11.41 9.77 -6.73
N ALA A 168 10.40 9.07 -6.25
CA ALA A 168 9.06 9.11 -6.83
C ALA A 168 7.94 9.15 -5.78
N THR A 169 6.83 9.78 -6.14
CA THR A 169 5.56 9.55 -5.46
C THR A 169 4.88 8.30 -6.01
N ALA A 170 4.09 7.61 -5.18
CA ALA A 170 3.40 6.39 -5.58
C ALA A 170 2.55 6.57 -6.86
N VAL A 171 1.78 7.65 -6.94
CA VAL A 171 0.93 7.96 -8.11
C VAL A 171 1.74 8.11 -9.39
N ALA A 172 2.90 8.76 -9.31
CA ALA A 172 3.74 9.01 -10.48
C ALA A 172 4.53 7.78 -10.95
N ALA A 173 4.80 6.85 -10.03
CA ALA A 173 5.49 5.59 -10.34
C ALA A 173 4.57 4.45 -10.82
N ARG A 174 3.25 4.66 -10.76
CA ARG A 174 2.26 3.67 -11.24
C ARG A 174 2.35 3.48 -12.75
N GLY A 175 2.12 2.24 -13.18
CA GLY A 175 2.15 1.90 -14.61
C GLY A 175 3.53 2.02 -15.26
N LEU A 176 4.57 2.42 -14.50
CA LEU A 176 5.92 2.45 -15.03
C LEU A 176 6.49 1.03 -15.05
N ASP A 177 6.77 0.57 -16.26
CA ASP A 177 7.60 -0.62 -16.44
C ASP A 177 9.07 -0.21 -16.45
N ILE A 178 9.71 -0.43 -15.30
CA ILE A 178 11.14 -0.15 -15.15
C ILE A 178 11.82 -1.49 -14.90
N PRO A 179 12.53 -2.01 -15.91
CA PRO A 179 13.28 -3.24 -15.74
C PRO A 179 14.48 -3.02 -14.81
N ASN A 180 14.93 -4.10 -14.16
CA ASN A 180 16.18 -4.14 -13.41
C ASN A 180 16.25 -3.24 -12.16
N VAL A 181 15.13 -2.81 -11.60
CA VAL A 181 15.14 -2.18 -10.26
C VAL A 181 15.57 -3.24 -9.26
N LYS A 182 16.72 -3.05 -8.64
CA LYS A 182 17.29 -3.97 -7.65
C LYS A 182 16.82 -3.67 -6.24
N HIS A 183 16.64 -2.40 -5.94
CA HIS A 183 16.26 -1.96 -4.61
C HIS A 183 15.07 -0.99 -4.66
N VAL A 184 14.04 -1.27 -3.90
CA VAL A 184 12.94 -0.35 -3.61
C VAL A 184 13.06 0.11 -2.17
N ILE A 185 13.09 1.42 -1.95
CA ILE A 185 13.15 2.02 -0.62
C ILE A 185 11.86 2.79 -0.37
N ASN A 186 11.06 2.36 0.61
CA ASN A 186 9.96 3.17 1.13
C ASN A 186 10.53 4.13 2.17
N TYR A 187 11.03 5.28 1.73
CA TYR A 187 11.48 6.38 2.58
C TYR A 187 10.32 6.88 3.46
N ASP A 188 9.14 6.97 2.86
CA ASP A 188 7.87 7.13 3.56
C ASP A 188 7.00 5.90 3.25
N LEU A 189 6.61 5.15 4.30
CA LEU A 189 5.67 4.05 4.16
C LEU A 189 4.30 4.56 3.74
N PRO A 190 3.57 3.80 2.92
CA PRO A 190 2.19 4.14 2.59
C PRO A 190 1.26 3.95 3.80
N SER A 191 0.06 4.48 3.70
CA SER A 191 -0.97 4.36 4.74
C SER A 191 -1.72 3.03 4.72
N ASP A 192 -1.58 2.24 3.65
CA ASP A 192 -2.22 0.94 3.45
C ASP A 192 -1.24 -0.09 2.87
N VAL A 193 -1.52 -1.37 3.12
CA VAL A 193 -0.64 -2.48 2.70
C VAL A 193 -0.78 -2.82 1.22
N ASP A 194 -1.90 -2.52 0.60
CA ASP A 194 -2.08 -2.77 -0.84
C ASP A 194 -1.13 -1.87 -1.63
N GLU A 195 -1.03 -0.60 -1.23
CA GLU A 195 -0.02 0.29 -1.82
C GLU A 195 1.40 -0.17 -1.51
N TYR A 196 1.67 -0.69 -0.30
CA TYR A 196 2.97 -1.28 0.04
C TYR A 196 3.34 -2.40 -0.94
N VAL A 197 2.45 -3.35 -1.19
CA VAL A 197 2.64 -4.47 -2.13
C VAL A 197 2.94 -3.95 -3.54
N HIS A 198 2.17 -2.97 -4.01
CA HIS A 198 2.39 -2.35 -5.32
C HIS A 198 3.73 -1.65 -5.46
N ARG A 199 4.22 -1.00 -4.38
CA ARG A 199 5.51 -0.33 -4.37
C ARG A 199 6.65 -1.32 -4.43
N ILE A 200 6.67 -2.31 -3.54
CA ILE A 200 7.74 -3.31 -3.51
C ILE A 200 7.74 -4.20 -4.77
N GLY A 201 6.57 -4.41 -5.38
CA GLY A 201 6.42 -5.09 -6.66
C GLY A 201 7.07 -4.38 -7.87
N ARG A 202 7.73 -3.23 -7.67
CA ARG A 202 8.59 -2.62 -8.70
C ARG A 202 9.95 -3.31 -8.80
N THR A 203 10.33 -4.12 -7.82
CA THR A 203 11.50 -5.01 -7.89
C THR A 203 11.06 -6.49 -7.91
N GLY A 204 11.99 -7.42 -7.95
CA GLY A 204 11.70 -8.87 -7.95
C GLY A 204 10.96 -9.38 -9.18
N ARG A 205 11.06 -8.68 -10.33
CA ARG A 205 10.33 -8.98 -11.55
C ARG A 205 11.05 -10.00 -12.44
N VAL A 206 10.26 -10.78 -13.17
CA VAL A 206 10.76 -11.75 -14.19
C VAL A 206 11.78 -12.74 -13.61
N GLY A 207 11.53 -13.23 -12.38
CA GLY A 207 12.40 -14.21 -11.71
C GLY A 207 13.68 -13.63 -11.11
N ASN A 208 13.91 -12.32 -11.20
CA ASN A 208 15.03 -11.67 -10.50
C ASN A 208 14.72 -11.52 -9.01
N VAL A 209 15.75 -11.63 -8.16
CA VAL A 209 15.65 -11.28 -6.75
C VAL A 209 15.74 -9.76 -6.59
N GLY A 210 14.86 -9.21 -5.78
CA GLY A 210 14.83 -7.79 -5.44
C GLY A 210 14.90 -7.54 -3.94
N LEU A 211 15.33 -6.34 -3.56
CA LEU A 211 15.36 -5.89 -2.18
C LEU A 211 14.33 -4.78 -1.98
N ALA A 212 13.58 -4.84 -0.90
CA ALA A 212 12.68 -3.78 -0.45
C ALA A 212 13.01 -3.40 0.99
N THR A 213 13.42 -2.14 1.20
CA THR A 213 13.70 -1.61 2.54
C THR A 213 12.67 -0.54 2.88
N SER A 214 12.06 -0.63 4.05
CA SER A 214 11.01 0.29 4.46
C SER A 214 11.32 0.94 5.80
N PHE A 215 11.30 2.27 5.84
CA PHE A 215 11.52 3.03 7.05
C PHE A 215 10.23 3.15 7.85
N PHE A 216 10.25 2.61 9.04
CA PHE A 216 9.12 2.59 9.96
C PHE A 216 9.41 3.46 11.17
N ASN A 217 8.42 4.20 11.64
CA ASN A 217 8.44 4.94 12.90
C ASN A 217 7.04 5.06 13.49
N ASP A 218 6.89 5.85 14.55
CA ASP A 218 5.62 6.03 15.23
C ASP A 218 4.45 6.49 14.35
N LYS A 219 4.73 7.20 13.24
CA LYS A 219 3.70 7.64 12.28
C LYS A 219 3.05 6.48 11.52
N ASN A 220 3.70 5.33 11.49
CA ASN A 220 3.27 4.17 10.69
C ASN A 220 2.54 3.09 11.52
N ARG A 221 2.19 3.38 12.79
CA ARG A 221 1.51 2.41 13.67
C ARG A 221 0.18 1.90 13.12
N ASN A 222 -0.49 2.70 12.30
CA ASN A 222 -1.77 2.35 11.69
C ASN A 222 -1.71 1.10 10.80
N ILE A 223 -0.61 0.88 10.06
CA ILE A 223 -0.45 -0.27 9.18
C ILE A 223 0.37 -1.40 9.79
N ALA A 224 0.89 -1.23 11.03
CA ALA A 224 1.82 -2.18 11.65
C ALA A 224 1.30 -3.61 11.64
N ARG A 225 0.03 -3.82 12.01
CA ARG A 225 -0.57 -5.14 12.09
C ARG A 225 -0.67 -5.83 10.72
N GLU A 226 -1.22 -5.12 9.75
CA GLU A 226 -1.41 -5.67 8.40
C GLU A 226 -0.06 -5.91 7.72
N LEU A 227 0.91 -5.03 7.96
CA LEU A 227 2.28 -5.19 7.47
C LEU A 227 2.97 -6.42 8.10
N MET A 228 2.80 -6.66 9.41
CA MET A 228 3.31 -7.87 10.06
C MET A 228 2.68 -9.13 9.48
N ASP A 229 1.36 -9.15 9.33
CA ASP A 229 0.64 -10.30 8.78
C ASP A 229 1.18 -10.62 7.36
N LEU A 230 1.43 -9.61 6.55
CA LEU A 230 1.96 -9.74 5.20
C LEU A 230 3.40 -10.27 5.16
N ILE A 231 4.28 -9.79 6.06
CA ILE A 231 5.69 -10.23 6.15
C ILE A 231 5.76 -11.69 6.59
N VAL A 232 4.96 -12.07 7.61
CA VAL A 232 4.87 -13.44 8.09
C VAL A 232 4.34 -14.38 7.00
N GLU A 233 3.31 -13.97 6.25
CA GLU A 233 2.77 -14.72 5.12
C GLU A 233 3.78 -14.93 3.99
N ALA A 234 4.66 -13.96 3.79
CA ALA A 234 5.74 -14.04 2.82
C ALA A 234 6.95 -14.86 3.30
N ASN A 235 6.88 -15.46 4.48
CA ASN A 235 8.00 -16.17 5.14
C ASN A 235 9.26 -15.29 5.26
N GLN A 236 9.08 -13.99 5.48
CA GLN A 236 10.18 -13.04 5.69
C GLN A 236 10.45 -12.85 7.18
N GLU A 237 11.64 -12.38 7.50
CA GLU A 237 12.05 -12.10 8.87
C GLU A 237 11.28 -10.91 9.45
N LEU A 238 10.61 -11.14 10.58
CA LEU A 238 9.90 -10.11 11.31
C LEU A 238 10.82 -9.53 12.40
N PRO A 239 11.09 -8.21 12.40
CA PRO A 239 11.89 -7.61 13.47
C PRO A 239 11.22 -7.73 14.84
N ASP A 240 11.98 -8.09 15.89
CA ASP A 240 11.49 -8.28 17.27
C ASP A 240 10.73 -7.06 17.80
N TRP A 241 11.20 -5.84 17.47
CA TRP A 241 10.53 -4.60 17.91
C TRP A 241 9.14 -4.43 17.28
N LEU A 242 8.96 -4.89 16.04
CA LEU A 242 7.67 -4.82 15.34
C LEU A 242 6.70 -5.86 15.92
N GLU A 243 7.18 -7.07 16.23
CA GLU A 243 6.40 -8.10 16.93
C GLU A 243 5.93 -7.62 18.30
N GLY A 244 6.82 -6.95 19.07
CA GLY A 244 6.49 -6.38 20.37
C GLY A 244 5.35 -5.35 20.34
N MET A 245 5.24 -4.58 19.24
CA MET A 245 4.15 -3.59 19.06
C MET A 245 2.77 -4.25 18.96
N SER A 246 2.67 -5.50 18.48
CA SER A 246 1.39 -6.23 18.40
C SER A 246 0.84 -6.62 19.77
N GLY A 247 1.72 -6.84 20.74
CA GLY A 247 1.35 -7.12 22.15
C GLY A 247 0.65 -5.95 22.82
N ASP A 248 1.15 -4.75 22.62
CA ASP A 248 0.59 -3.52 23.20
C ASP A 248 -0.78 -3.17 22.58
N MET A 249 -0.99 -3.44 21.30
CA MET A 249 -2.29 -3.22 20.64
C MET A 249 -3.38 -4.18 21.14
N ARG A 250 -3.03 -5.36 21.67
CA ARG A 250 -3.98 -6.31 22.27
C ARG A 250 -4.39 -5.91 23.71
N SER A 251 -3.59 -5.16 24.41
CA SER A 251 -3.87 -4.78 25.81
C SER A 251 -4.74 -3.53 25.98
N GLY A 252 -4.92 -2.72 24.93
CA GLY A 252 -5.70 -1.47 24.94
C GLY A 252 -7.21 -1.62 24.78
N GLY A 253 -7.73 -2.81 24.49
CA GLY A 253 -9.15 -3.08 24.25
C GLY A 253 -9.74 -4.02 25.30
N GLY A 254 -9.83 -3.59 26.56
CA GLY A 254 -10.47 -4.35 27.62
C GLY A 254 -11.99 -4.45 27.47
N TYR A 255 -12.48 -5.36 26.60
CA TYR A 255 -13.83 -5.89 26.71
C TYR A 255 -13.73 -7.36 27.11
N ARG A 256 -13.98 -7.62 28.38
CA ARG A 256 -14.24 -8.98 28.91
C ARG A 256 -15.50 -9.52 28.25
N GLY A 257 -15.35 -10.28 27.19
CA GLY A 257 -16.39 -11.07 26.52
C GLY A 257 -16.04 -12.56 26.62
N ARG A 258 -16.82 -13.27 27.40
CA ARG A 258 -16.83 -14.69 27.74
C ARG A 258 -16.87 -15.57 26.46
N GLY A 259 -15.95 -16.54 26.42
CA GLY A 259 -15.95 -17.81 25.73
C GLY A 259 -16.88 -18.08 24.54
N GLY A 260 -16.25 -18.29 23.38
CA GLY A 260 -16.85 -18.97 22.24
C GLY A 260 -15.72 -19.58 21.40
N ARG A 261 -15.56 -20.91 21.50
CA ARG A 261 -14.73 -21.70 20.59
C ARG A 261 -15.28 -21.52 19.18
N GLY A 262 -14.60 -20.78 18.33
CA GLY A 262 -14.89 -20.61 16.91
C GLY A 262 -13.75 -21.19 16.09
N ASN A 263 -14.10 -22.26 15.43
CA ASN A 263 -13.36 -23.09 14.50
C ASN A 263 -12.67 -22.26 13.40
N GLY A 264 -11.35 -22.40 13.29
CA GLY A 264 -10.56 -21.77 12.23
C GLY A 264 -10.98 -22.30 10.85
N GLN A 265 -11.60 -21.46 10.07
CA GLN A 265 -11.85 -21.76 8.66
C GLN A 265 -10.61 -21.39 7.84
N ARG A 266 -9.93 -22.43 7.39
CA ARG A 266 -8.92 -22.37 6.34
C ARG A 266 -9.58 -21.78 5.07
N PHE A 267 -9.06 -20.69 4.57
CA PHE A 267 -9.42 -20.14 3.26
C PHE A 267 -8.88 -21.09 2.16
N GLY A 268 -9.73 -22.02 1.74
CA GLY A 268 -9.56 -22.73 0.47
C GLY A 268 -10.39 -22.02 -0.58
N GLY A 269 -9.85 -21.88 -1.79
CA GLY A 269 -10.44 -21.15 -2.91
C GLY A 269 -11.96 -21.36 -3.04
N ARG A 270 -12.72 -20.33 -2.65
CA ARG A 270 -14.15 -20.26 -2.89
C ARG A 270 -14.40 -19.55 -4.20
N ASP A 271 -15.21 -20.16 -5.05
CA ASP A 271 -15.74 -19.55 -6.26
C ASP A 271 -16.62 -18.36 -5.88
N HIS A 272 -16.11 -17.15 -6.05
CA HIS A 272 -16.78 -15.89 -5.69
C HIS A 272 -17.99 -15.54 -6.57
N ARG A 273 -18.29 -16.35 -7.61
CA ARG A 273 -19.39 -16.12 -8.54
C ARG A 273 -20.78 -16.35 -7.97
N TYR A 274 -20.92 -16.97 -6.76
CA TYR A 274 -22.20 -17.45 -6.23
C TYR A 274 -22.64 -16.82 -4.90
N GLN A 275 -22.35 -15.58 -4.62
CA GLN A 275 -22.88 -14.88 -3.44
C GLN A 275 -23.84 -13.73 -3.77
N GLY A 276 -24.66 -13.92 -4.79
CA GLY A 276 -25.76 -13.02 -5.12
C GLY A 276 -26.98 -13.82 -5.51
N GLY A 277 -27.80 -14.24 -4.58
CA GLY A 277 -29.03 -14.95 -4.90
C GLY A 277 -29.90 -15.28 -3.70
N SER A 278 -30.89 -14.43 -3.49
CA SER A 278 -32.26 -14.82 -3.08
C SER A 278 -32.47 -15.45 -1.70
N GLY A 279 -33.21 -14.75 -0.90
CA GLY A 279 -33.89 -15.26 0.27
C GLY A 279 -34.98 -14.29 0.71
N ASN A 280 -36.07 -14.25 -0.07
CA ASN A 280 -37.34 -13.67 0.33
C ASN A 280 -38.02 -14.62 1.34
N GLY A 281 -38.66 -14.05 2.39
CA GLY A 281 -39.55 -14.85 3.20
C GLY A 281 -39.69 -14.39 4.64
N GLY A 282 -40.63 -13.49 4.90
CA GLY A 282 -41.75 -13.71 5.72
C GLY A 282 -41.66 -13.46 7.22
N GLY A 283 -42.27 -12.37 7.68
CA GLY A 283 -43.38 -12.39 8.60
C GLY A 283 -43.12 -12.46 10.10
N GLY A 284 -43.67 -11.48 10.84
CA GLY A 284 -44.18 -11.70 12.19
C GLY A 284 -43.66 -10.70 13.26
N ASN A 285 -44.21 -9.54 13.38
CA ASN A 285 -45.21 -9.05 14.34
C ASN A 285 -44.87 -9.15 15.86
N GLY A 286 -45.01 -8.01 16.57
CA GLY A 286 -45.16 -7.89 18.04
C GLY A 286 -44.05 -7.09 18.68
N GLY A 287 -44.16 -5.85 19.15
CA GLY A 287 -45.21 -5.26 19.94
C GLY A 287 -44.66 -4.79 21.27
N GLY A 288 -44.80 -3.51 21.65
CA GLY A 288 -44.74 -3.01 23.01
C GLY A 288 -43.36 -2.43 23.43
N GLY A 289 -43.16 -1.16 23.69
CA GLY A 289 -43.90 -0.32 24.57
C GLY A 289 -43.06 0.08 25.76
N GLY A 290 -42.86 1.40 26.03
CA GLY A 290 -42.77 1.86 27.36
C GLY A 290 -41.51 2.72 27.73
N PHE A 291 -41.63 4.04 27.62
CA PHE A 291 -41.45 5.08 28.65
C PHE A 291 -40.26 4.97 29.64
N GLY A 292 -39.38 6.01 29.76
CA GLY A 292 -39.57 7.07 30.67
C GLY A 292 -38.31 7.48 31.42
N GLY A 293 -38.04 8.79 31.56
CA GLY A 293 -37.43 9.47 32.69
C GLY A 293 -35.91 9.50 32.72
N GLY A 294 -35.19 10.58 32.59
CA GLY A 294 -35.35 11.83 33.32
C GLY A 294 -34.41 11.86 34.53
N GLY A 295 -33.39 12.75 34.52
CA GLY A 295 -32.62 12.98 35.76
C GLY A 295 -31.33 13.76 35.55
N GLN A 296 -31.41 15.09 35.55
CA GLN A 296 -30.29 16.03 35.78
C GLN A 296 -29.74 15.95 37.21
N ARG A 297 -28.46 16.29 37.38
CA ARG A 297 -27.85 17.23 38.38
C ARG A 297 -26.34 16.93 38.47
N SER A 298 -25.48 17.85 38.09
CA SER A 298 -24.94 19.03 38.82
C SER A 298 -23.96 18.72 39.96
N GLY A 299 -22.75 19.27 39.84
CA GLY A 299 -22.11 19.93 40.95
C GLY A 299 -20.68 19.51 41.29
N GLY A 300 -19.76 20.46 41.16
CA GLY A 300 -18.78 20.88 42.15
C GLY A 300 -17.48 20.05 42.18
N GLY A 301 -16.29 20.57 41.94
CA GLY A 301 -15.69 21.74 42.54
C GLY A 301 -14.55 21.32 43.47
N GLY A 302 -13.34 21.90 43.31
CA GLY A 302 -12.21 21.84 44.27
C GLY A 302 -11.03 21.00 43.71
N GLY A 303 -9.92 21.46 43.31
CA GLY A 303 -8.91 22.37 43.80
C GLY A 303 -8.05 21.78 44.90
N PHE A 304 -6.78 21.48 44.62
CA PHE A 304 -5.66 21.90 45.49
C PHE A 304 -4.32 21.29 45.00
N GLN A 305 -3.37 22.15 45.09
CA GLN A 305 -1.93 22.18 44.84
C GLN A 305 -1.08 21.11 45.52
N SER A 306 0.07 20.98 44.90
CA SER A 306 1.44 21.03 45.45
C SER A 306 2.17 19.70 45.67
N GLY A 307 3.37 19.71 45.13
CA GLY A 307 4.55 19.32 45.88
C GLY A 307 5.45 18.28 45.23
N GLY A 308 6.48 18.73 44.56
CA GLY A 308 7.87 18.47 44.81
C GLY A 308 8.46 17.05 44.68
N GLY A 309 9.56 16.97 43.98
CA GLY A 309 10.57 15.96 44.29
C GLY A 309 11.13 15.22 43.10
N GLY A 310 12.22 15.68 42.59
CA GLY A 310 13.35 15.23 41.87
C GLY A 310 13.64 13.72 41.80
N GLY A 311 14.03 13.30 40.66
CA GLY A 311 14.63 12.00 40.38
C GLY A 311 15.06 11.92 38.95
N ARG A 312 16.18 12.55 38.58
CA ARG A 312 16.91 12.30 37.35
C ARG A 312 17.43 10.86 37.39
N GLN A 313 16.77 9.96 36.68
CA GLN A 313 17.39 8.73 36.23
C GLN A 313 17.86 8.96 34.77
N GLN A 314 19.18 8.95 34.62
CA GLN A 314 19.86 8.82 33.35
C GLN A 314 19.52 7.45 32.78
N GLN A 315 18.66 7.38 31.79
CA GLN A 315 18.61 6.23 30.88
C GLN A 315 19.77 6.38 29.90
N GLN A 316 20.73 5.48 30.03
CA GLN A 316 21.75 5.26 29.03
C GLN A 316 21.07 4.76 27.77
N GLN A 317 21.06 5.60 26.72
CA GLN A 317 20.77 5.18 25.37
C GLN A 317 21.87 4.21 24.94
N GLN A 318 21.51 2.94 24.81
CA GLN A 318 22.30 2.00 24.01
C GLN A 318 22.17 2.43 22.56
N ARG A 319 23.23 3.06 22.05
CA ARG A 319 23.42 3.24 20.62
C ARG A 319 23.49 1.86 19.98
N ALA A 320 22.55 1.51 19.13
CA ALA A 320 22.67 0.38 18.24
C ALA A 320 23.90 0.61 17.36
N GLN A 321 24.90 -0.22 17.52
CA GLN A 321 26.04 -0.26 16.61
C GLN A 321 25.54 -0.79 15.26
N PRO A 322 25.96 -0.21 14.12
CA PRO A 322 25.67 -0.80 12.82
C PRO A 322 26.39 -2.15 12.76
N GLN A 323 25.63 -3.23 12.60
CA GLN A 323 26.17 -4.53 12.30
C GLN A 323 26.83 -4.44 10.93
N GLN A 324 28.15 -4.58 10.92
CA GLN A 324 28.95 -4.82 9.74
C GLN A 324 28.62 -6.21 9.19
N ASP A 325 28.67 -6.31 7.86
CA ASP A 325 28.60 -7.50 7.03
C ASP A 325 27.18 -7.97 6.61
N TRP A 326 26.66 -7.25 5.62
CA TRP A 326 25.47 -7.64 4.89
C TRP A 326 25.75 -8.28 3.51
N TRP A 327 27.02 -8.48 3.12
CA TRP A 327 27.41 -8.88 1.77
C TRP A 327 28.51 -9.95 1.69
N SER A 328 28.52 -10.95 2.54
CA SER A 328 29.34 -12.15 2.35
C SER A 328 28.49 -13.37 2.05
#